data_bd205701282bb0defa5e3422606ac3a6
#
_entry.id   bd205701282bb0defa5e3422606ac3a6
#
_cell.length_a   1.000
_cell.length_b   1.000
_cell.length_c   1.000
_cell.angle_alpha   90.00
_cell.angle_beta   90.00
_cell.angle_gamma   90.00
#
_symmetry.space_group_name_H-M   'P 1'
#
loop_
_entity.id
_entity.type
_entity.pdbx_description
1 polymer ?
#
loop_
_entity_poly.entity_id
_entity_poly.type
_entity_poly.pdbx_seq_one_letter_code
_entity_poly.pdbx_strand_id
1 'polypeptide(L)'
;MDRSVSPLGAGQMTMAGKPIQIDRDKLRAEVRKLANEYIFFMLDDAIELLPPARLLKIAKKYFDLKRLRPDAEQVTNPSLLTDVKRFEKASLAGEYYESFGVNSKNYTQKSAGTSAWIAEYLRLLDRCVINAKKSNPTEMRQAMDILFGLLNHIDKGDDDVIFFADEGGSWQVGVDWARVLPVWFRVLSATAEPEEYGERITALLSCHYSYGCDKMLAIARRTAKTHQRKALAEIEGA
;
A
#
# COMPACT_ATOMS: atom_id res chain seq x y z
N MET A 1 19.13 22.10 53.90
CA MET A 1 19.10 22.98 52.71
C MET A 1 18.69 22.15 51.54
N ASP A 2 17.43 22.22 51.31
CA ASP A 2 16.69 21.44 50.31
C ASP A 2 16.63 22.24 49.00
N ARG A 3 17.04 21.64 47.89
CA ARG A 3 16.82 22.20 46.54
C ARG A 3 16.13 21.18 45.68
N SER A 4 14.82 21.24 45.72
CA SER A 4 13.93 20.62 44.77
C SER A 4 14.19 21.16 43.33
N VAL A 5 14.51 20.28 42.42
CA VAL A 5 14.58 20.59 40.99
C VAL A 5 13.26 20.14 40.35
N SER A 6 12.49 21.12 39.87
CA SER A 6 11.27 20.92 39.09
C SER A 6 11.58 20.42 37.68
N PRO A 7 10.77 19.53 37.11
CA PRO A 7 10.93 19.12 35.69
C PRO A 7 10.38 20.19 34.76
N LEU A 8 11.19 20.57 33.79
CA LEU A 8 10.84 21.47 32.70
C LEU A 8 9.68 20.89 31.88
N GLY A 9 8.62 21.66 31.81
CA GLY A 9 7.44 21.35 31.03
C GLY A 9 7.73 21.28 29.53
N ALA A 10 7.24 20.23 28.91
CA ALA A 10 7.15 20.07 27.47
C ALA A 10 6.17 21.14 26.93
N GLY A 11 6.72 22.21 26.39
CA GLY A 11 5.95 23.23 25.69
C GLY A 11 5.35 22.66 24.41
N GLN A 12 4.07 22.39 24.42
CA GLN A 12 3.27 22.23 23.21
C GLN A 12 3.25 23.58 22.47
N MET A 13 4.06 23.69 21.41
CA MET A 13 3.93 24.76 20.43
C MET A 13 2.66 24.53 19.60
N THR A 14 1.53 24.96 20.10
CA THR A 14 0.32 25.18 19.30
C THR A 14 0.52 26.46 18.49
N MET A 15 0.99 26.33 17.27
CA MET A 15 0.90 27.39 16.27
C MET A 15 -0.57 27.51 15.86
N ALA A 16 -1.33 28.31 16.57
CA ALA A 16 -2.64 28.77 16.15
C ALA A 16 -2.49 29.75 14.98
N GLY A 17 -2.08 29.24 13.82
CA GLY A 17 -2.15 29.95 12.56
C GLY A 17 -3.61 30.09 12.14
N LYS A 18 -4.05 31.31 11.78
CA LYS A 18 -5.35 31.51 11.10
C LYS A 18 -5.42 30.51 9.94
N PRO A 19 -6.58 29.82 9.73
CA PRO A 19 -6.70 28.89 8.62
C PRO A 19 -6.34 29.59 7.31
N ILE A 20 -5.41 29.03 6.56
CA ILE A 20 -4.98 29.57 5.27
C ILE A 20 -6.20 29.60 4.37
N GLN A 21 -6.69 30.77 4.03
CA GLN A 21 -7.83 30.92 3.12
C GLN A 21 -7.33 30.89 1.68
N ILE A 22 -7.64 29.79 0.98
CA ILE A 22 -7.27 29.62 -0.43
C ILE A 22 -8.25 30.42 -1.30
N ASP A 23 -7.72 31.29 -2.15
CA ASP A 23 -8.48 31.97 -3.19
C ASP A 23 -8.88 30.94 -4.28
N ARG A 24 -10.19 30.68 -4.37
CA ARG A 24 -10.73 29.65 -5.27
C ARG A 24 -10.57 29.98 -6.74
N ASP A 25 -10.54 31.26 -7.10
CA ASP A 25 -10.43 31.67 -8.50
C ASP A 25 -8.98 31.60 -8.97
N LYS A 26 -8.03 31.97 -8.11
CA LYS A 26 -6.61 31.73 -8.36
C LYS A 26 -6.31 30.23 -8.46
N LEU A 27 -6.86 29.42 -7.55
CA LEU A 27 -6.69 27.96 -7.62
C LEU A 27 -7.22 27.40 -8.95
N ARG A 28 -8.41 27.81 -9.41
CA ARG A 28 -8.96 27.40 -10.70
C ARG A 28 -8.07 27.80 -11.87
N ALA A 29 -7.48 28.99 -11.80
CA ALA A 29 -6.57 29.47 -12.84
C ALA A 29 -5.29 28.64 -12.90
N GLU A 30 -4.74 28.26 -11.76
CA GLU A 30 -3.54 27.40 -11.70
C GLU A 30 -3.84 25.97 -12.14
N VAL A 31 -4.95 25.37 -11.69
CA VAL A 31 -5.36 24.02 -12.10
C VAL A 31 -5.51 23.91 -13.62
N ARG A 32 -5.99 24.95 -14.30
CA ARG A 32 -6.13 24.98 -15.77
C ARG A 32 -4.79 24.96 -16.52
N LYS A 33 -3.68 25.25 -15.84
CA LYS A 33 -2.32 25.23 -16.40
C LYS A 33 -1.63 23.87 -16.20
N LEU A 34 -2.18 23.02 -15.35
CA LEU A 34 -1.62 21.69 -15.08
C LEU A 34 -1.87 20.76 -16.27
N ALA A 35 -0.94 19.83 -16.48
CA ALA A 35 -1.17 18.68 -17.34
C ALA A 35 -2.31 17.80 -16.79
N ASN A 36 -3.03 17.11 -17.68
CA ASN A 36 -4.20 16.32 -17.31
C ASN A 36 -3.93 15.30 -16.20
N GLU A 37 -2.74 14.71 -16.17
CA GLU A 37 -2.31 13.74 -15.16
C GLU A 37 -2.37 14.33 -13.74
N TYR A 38 -1.84 15.54 -13.55
CA TYR A 38 -1.90 16.23 -12.27
C TYR A 38 -3.32 16.63 -11.85
N ILE A 39 -4.18 16.91 -12.84
CA ILE A 39 -5.60 17.17 -12.58
C ILE A 39 -6.30 15.91 -12.07
N PHE A 40 -5.98 14.73 -12.63
CA PHE A 40 -6.50 13.45 -12.14
C PHE A 40 -6.02 13.12 -10.74
N PHE A 41 -4.74 13.29 -10.44
CA PHE A 41 -4.22 13.10 -9.07
C PHE A 41 -4.90 14.02 -8.06
N MET A 42 -5.07 15.31 -8.41
CA MET A 42 -5.76 16.26 -7.55
C MET A 42 -7.25 15.91 -7.38
N LEU A 43 -7.88 15.30 -8.40
CA LEU A 43 -9.25 14.83 -8.33
C LEU A 43 -9.36 13.59 -7.41
N ASP A 44 -8.43 12.65 -7.50
CA ASP A 44 -8.39 11.47 -6.65
C ASP A 44 -8.22 11.87 -5.17
N ASP A 45 -7.27 12.76 -4.86
CA ASP A 45 -7.13 13.33 -3.53
C ASP A 45 -8.43 14.02 -3.05
N ALA A 46 -9.11 14.74 -3.93
CA ALA A 46 -10.38 15.39 -3.59
C ALA A 46 -11.50 14.37 -3.33
N ILE A 47 -11.51 13.24 -4.03
CA ILE A 47 -12.47 12.15 -3.81
C ILE A 47 -12.28 11.53 -2.42
N GLU A 48 -11.03 11.28 -2.02
CA GLU A 48 -10.72 10.71 -0.71
C GLU A 48 -10.95 11.68 0.46
N LEU A 49 -10.62 12.96 0.27
CA LEU A 49 -10.71 13.97 1.33
C LEU A 49 -12.11 14.56 1.52
N LEU A 50 -12.98 14.48 0.51
CA LEU A 50 -14.32 15.05 0.59
C LEU A 50 -15.28 14.18 1.41
N PRO A 51 -16.05 14.76 2.32
CA PRO A 51 -17.13 14.04 2.98
C PRO A 51 -18.12 13.46 1.95
N PRO A 52 -18.64 12.22 2.15
CA PRO A 52 -19.49 11.52 1.17
C PRO A 52 -20.68 12.35 0.66
N ALA A 53 -21.30 13.15 1.52
CA ALA A 53 -22.42 14.01 1.14
C ALA A 53 -22.01 15.14 0.16
N ARG A 54 -20.77 15.67 0.27
CA ARG A 54 -20.24 16.68 -0.64
C ARG A 54 -19.81 16.05 -1.96
N LEU A 55 -19.16 14.89 -1.90
CA LEU A 55 -18.78 14.11 -3.07
C LEU A 55 -20.01 13.76 -3.89
N LEU A 56 -21.07 13.23 -3.26
CA LEU A 56 -22.34 12.93 -3.92
C LEU A 56 -22.96 14.16 -4.60
N LYS A 57 -22.89 15.34 -3.97
CA LYS A 57 -23.39 16.59 -4.53
C LYS A 57 -22.62 17.02 -5.79
N ILE A 58 -21.33 16.71 -5.86
CA ILE A 58 -20.50 16.97 -7.05
C ILE A 58 -20.79 15.92 -8.11
N ALA A 59 -20.68 14.64 -7.76
CA ALA A 59 -20.80 13.52 -8.69
C ALA A 59 -22.13 13.52 -9.47
N LYS A 60 -23.25 13.82 -8.81
CA LYS A 60 -24.58 13.90 -9.47
C LYS A 60 -24.70 14.91 -10.59
N LYS A 61 -23.76 15.87 -10.72
CA LYS A 61 -23.77 16.85 -11.80
C LYS A 61 -23.17 16.31 -13.10
N TYR A 62 -22.35 15.28 -13.01
CA TYR A 62 -21.54 14.78 -14.12
C TYR A 62 -21.81 13.31 -14.43
N PHE A 63 -22.36 12.56 -13.46
CA PHE A 63 -22.57 11.13 -13.57
C PHE A 63 -24.01 10.74 -13.21
N ASP A 64 -24.49 9.67 -13.84
CA ASP A 64 -25.70 8.99 -13.36
C ASP A 64 -25.37 8.29 -12.04
N LEU A 65 -26.02 8.69 -10.98
CA LEU A 65 -25.82 8.14 -9.64
C LEU A 65 -26.12 6.65 -9.53
N LYS A 66 -26.92 6.10 -10.46
CA LYS A 66 -27.16 4.64 -10.51
C LYS A 66 -25.88 3.88 -10.80
N ARG A 67 -24.97 4.47 -11.59
CA ARG A 67 -23.64 3.89 -11.92
C ARG A 67 -22.62 4.04 -10.79
N LEU A 68 -22.86 4.92 -9.82
CA LEU A 68 -21.96 5.22 -8.70
C LEU A 68 -22.46 4.61 -7.38
N ARG A 69 -23.67 4.07 -7.35
CA ARG A 69 -24.11 3.33 -6.18
C ARG A 69 -23.33 2.02 -6.11
N PRO A 70 -22.82 1.63 -4.94
CA PRO A 70 -22.42 0.25 -4.76
C PRO A 70 -23.67 -0.59 -5.04
N ASP A 71 -23.68 -1.31 -6.16
CA ASP A 71 -24.83 -2.06 -6.62
C ASP A 71 -25.26 -3.07 -5.56
N ALA A 72 -26.48 -2.91 -5.09
CA ALA A 72 -27.19 -3.92 -4.32
C ALA A 72 -27.62 -5.12 -5.20
N GLU A 73 -27.31 -5.12 -6.49
CA GLU A 73 -27.61 -6.19 -7.43
C GLU A 73 -26.40 -6.48 -8.32
N GLN A 74 -25.75 -7.58 -8.03
CA GLN A 74 -25.04 -8.52 -8.93
C GLN A 74 -24.49 -7.97 -10.27
N VAL A 75 -23.66 -6.96 -10.25
CA VAL A 75 -22.42 -7.08 -11.00
C VAL A 75 -21.52 -7.86 -10.06
N THR A 76 -21.17 -9.07 -10.41
CA THR A 76 -20.12 -9.81 -9.73
C THR A 76 -18.89 -8.90 -9.75
N ASN A 77 -18.73 -8.08 -8.71
CA ASN A 77 -17.47 -7.41 -8.49
C ASN A 77 -16.47 -8.53 -8.50
N PRO A 78 -15.52 -8.54 -9.45
CA PRO A 78 -14.53 -9.60 -9.47
C PRO A 78 -13.97 -9.67 -8.06
N SER A 79 -13.88 -10.90 -7.52
CA SER A 79 -13.35 -11.05 -6.15
C SER A 79 -12.01 -10.33 -6.10
N LEU A 80 -11.64 -9.80 -4.96
CA LEU A 80 -10.32 -9.15 -4.81
C LEU A 80 -9.20 -10.00 -5.42
N LEU A 81 -9.28 -11.33 -5.24
CA LEU A 81 -8.35 -12.28 -5.83
C LEU A 81 -8.40 -12.24 -7.37
N THR A 82 -9.56 -12.07 -7.99
CA THR A 82 -9.68 -11.94 -9.47
C THR A 82 -9.01 -10.65 -9.96
N ASP A 83 -9.19 -9.53 -9.25
CA ASP A 83 -8.52 -8.27 -9.59
C ASP A 83 -6.99 -8.40 -9.45
N VAL A 84 -6.51 -9.03 -8.37
CA VAL A 84 -5.09 -9.27 -8.14
C VAL A 84 -4.50 -10.17 -9.22
N LYS A 85 -5.17 -11.26 -9.62
CA LYS A 85 -4.72 -12.13 -10.71
C LYS A 85 -4.68 -11.42 -12.06
N ARG A 86 -5.65 -10.54 -12.33
CA ARG A 86 -5.63 -9.71 -13.55
C ARG A 86 -4.45 -8.76 -13.56
N PHE A 87 -4.18 -8.11 -12.43
CA PHE A 87 -3.03 -7.22 -12.27
C PHE A 87 -1.70 -7.97 -12.40
N GLU A 88 -1.56 -9.15 -11.79
CA GLU A 88 -0.39 -10.02 -11.95
C GLU A 88 -0.15 -10.33 -13.43
N LYS A 89 -1.19 -10.80 -14.13
CA LYS A 89 -1.09 -11.12 -15.55
C LYS A 89 -0.64 -9.93 -16.40
N ALA A 90 -1.22 -8.77 -16.18
CA ALA A 90 -0.85 -7.52 -16.87
C ALA A 90 0.59 -7.11 -16.56
N SER A 91 1.00 -7.24 -15.28
CA SER A 91 2.35 -6.95 -14.83
C SER A 91 3.40 -7.84 -15.51
N LEU A 92 3.18 -9.15 -15.47
CA LEU A 92 4.10 -10.13 -16.08
C LEU A 92 4.06 -10.10 -17.61
N ALA A 93 3.02 -9.55 -18.23
CA ALA A 93 2.94 -9.29 -19.67
C ALA A 93 3.67 -8.00 -20.09
N GLY A 94 4.25 -7.23 -19.14
CA GLY A 94 4.94 -5.99 -19.42
C GLY A 94 4.03 -4.80 -19.77
N GLU A 95 2.71 -4.88 -19.47
CA GLU A 95 1.76 -3.81 -19.84
C GLU A 95 2.08 -2.47 -19.17
N TYR A 96 2.85 -2.48 -18.09
CA TYR A 96 3.28 -1.29 -17.35
C TYR A 96 4.74 -0.92 -17.63
N TYR A 97 5.47 -1.74 -18.42
CA TYR A 97 6.86 -1.46 -18.71
C TYR A 97 7.00 -0.34 -19.73
N GLU A 98 7.58 0.76 -19.30
CA GLU A 98 7.81 1.94 -20.13
C GLU A 98 9.21 2.49 -19.83
N SER A 99 10.16 2.19 -20.71
CA SER A 99 11.53 2.68 -20.58
C SER A 99 11.71 4.06 -21.20
N PHE A 100 12.66 4.81 -20.68
CA PHE A 100 13.11 6.08 -21.26
C PHE A 100 14.62 6.23 -21.18
N GLY A 101 15.19 7.12 -21.98
CA GLY A 101 16.62 7.41 -21.96
C GLY A 101 17.05 8.06 -20.65
N VAL A 102 17.85 7.35 -19.82
CA VAL A 102 18.33 7.82 -18.53
C VAL A 102 19.52 8.74 -18.68
N ASN A 103 19.53 9.85 -17.95
CA ASN A 103 20.64 10.80 -17.86
C ASN A 103 20.69 11.45 -16.47
N SER A 104 21.68 12.29 -16.22
CA SER A 104 21.89 12.95 -14.91
C SER A 104 20.76 13.85 -14.42
N LYS A 105 19.77 14.17 -15.26
CA LYS A 105 18.63 15.03 -14.90
C LYS A 105 17.36 14.26 -14.59
N ASN A 106 17.27 13.00 -15.04
CA ASN A 106 16.04 12.18 -14.91
C ASN A 106 16.25 10.82 -14.23
N TYR A 107 17.43 10.54 -13.70
CA TYR A 107 17.77 9.25 -13.09
C TYR A 107 16.88 8.86 -11.89
N THR A 108 16.17 9.83 -11.28
CA THR A 108 15.21 9.59 -10.19
C THR A 108 13.76 9.56 -10.66
N GLN A 109 13.51 9.80 -11.94
CA GLN A 109 12.15 9.85 -12.47
C GLN A 109 11.60 8.43 -12.65
N LYS A 110 10.29 8.31 -12.46
CA LYS A 110 9.52 7.11 -12.77
C LYS A 110 8.73 7.36 -14.05
N SER A 111 8.65 6.35 -14.90
CA SER A 111 7.77 6.40 -16.07
C SER A 111 6.30 6.50 -15.67
N ALA A 112 5.43 6.87 -16.60
CA ALA A 112 3.99 6.87 -16.37
C ALA A 112 3.50 5.44 -16.09
N GLY A 113 4.01 4.44 -16.81
CA GLY A 113 3.72 3.03 -16.59
C GLY A 113 4.14 2.56 -15.18
N THR A 114 5.37 2.86 -14.75
CA THR A 114 5.84 2.54 -13.39
C THR A 114 4.96 3.20 -12.31
N SER A 115 4.59 4.46 -12.50
CA SER A 115 3.75 5.20 -11.56
C SER A 115 2.34 4.59 -11.47
N ALA A 116 1.74 4.22 -12.61
CA ALA A 116 0.44 3.57 -12.67
C ALA A 116 0.46 2.19 -12.01
N TRP A 117 1.52 1.40 -12.24
CA TRP A 117 1.71 0.11 -11.58
C TRP A 117 1.77 0.24 -10.06
N ILE A 118 2.59 1.16 -9.56
CA ILE A 118 2.74 1.41 -8.11
C ILE A 118 1.39 1.80 -7.49
N ALA A 119 0.64 2.71 -8.12
CA ALA A 119 -0.66 3.14 -7.64
C ALA A 119 -1.65 1.96 -7.56
N GLU A 120 -1.73 1.14 -8.61
CA GLU A 120 -2.63 -0.02 -8.63
C GLU A 120 -2.19 -1.10 -7.64
N TYR A 121 -0.87 -1.37 -7.52
CA TYR A 121 -0.30 -2.28 -6.53
C TYR A 121 -0.72 -1.89 -5.11
N LEU A 122 -0.47 -0.64 -4.73
CA LEU A 122 -0.79 -0.13 -3.39
C LEU A 122 -2.30 -0.14 -3.13
N ARG A 123 -3.12 0.18 -4.13
CA ARG A 123 -4.58 0.11 -4.05
C ARG A 123 -5.07 -1.32 -3.78
N LEU A 124 -4.52 -2.31 -4.48
CA LEU A 124 -4.89 -3.72 -4.28
C LEU A 124 -4.42 -4.24 -2.92
N LEU A 125 -3.20 -3.90 -2.51
CA LEU A 125 -2.66 -4.25 -1.20
C LEU A 125 -3.47 -3.63 -0.07
N ASP A 126 -3.89 -2.37 -0.21
CA ASP A 126 -4.77 -1.70 0.76
C ASP A 126 -6.13 -2.39 0.87
N ARG A 127 -6.73 -2.79 -0.25
CA ARG A 127 -7.95 -3.61 -0.26
C ARG A 127 -7.76 -4.95 0.46
N CYS A 128 -6.59 -5.60 0.35
CA CYS A 128 -6.26 -6.80 1.12
C CYS A 128 -6.28 -6.48 2.62
N VAL A 129 -5.61 -5.41 3.04
CA VAL A 129 -5.52 -4.99 4.45
C VAL A 129 -6.91 -4.69 5.05
N ILE A 130 -7.74 -3.92 4.34
CA ILE A 130 -9.06 -3.50 4.80
C ILE A 130 -10.02 -4.71 4.90
N ASN A 131 -9.96 -5.62 3.94
CA ASN A 131 -10.92 -6.72 3.83
C ASN A 131 -10.48 -8.01 4.53
N ALA A 132 -9.25 -8.12 5.02
CA ALA A 132 -8.68 -9.34 5.59
C ALA A 132 -9.53 -10.00 6.71
N LYS A 133 -10.28 -9.19 7.47
CA LYS A 133 -11.15 -9.72 8.55
C LYS A 133 -12.50 -10.27 8.05
N LYS A 134 -12.91 -9.87 6.86
CA LYS A 134 -14.24 -10.16 6.32
C LYS A 134 -14.22 -11.18 5.20
N SER A 135 -13.08 -11.38 4.58
CA SER A 135 -12.88 -12.26 3.43
C SER A 135 -12.43 -13.66 3.84
N ASN A 136 -12.56 -14.62 2.93
CA ASN A 136 -12.01 -15.95 3.10
C ASN A 136 -10.49 -15.87 3.29
N PRO A 137 -9.92 -16.41 4.39
CA PRO A 137 -8.49 -16.33 4.66
C PRO A 137 -7.61 -16.95 3.57
N THR A 138 -8.05 -18.02 2.93
CA THR A 138 -7.32 -18.70 1.86
C THR A 138 -7.23 -17.83 0.60
N GLU A 139 -8.34 -17.21 0.18
CA GLU A 139 -8.34 -16.27 -0.95
C GLU A 139 -7.51 -15.03 -0.65
N MET A 140 -7.60 -14.53 0.58
CA MET A 140 -6.81 -13.39 1.02
C MET A 140 -5.31 -13.71 1.01
N ARG A 141 -4.93 -14.91 1.47
CA ARG A 141 -3.57 -15.40 1.40
C ARG A 141 -3.07 -15.44 -0.03
N GLN A 142 -3.83 -16.05 -0.95
CA GLN A 142 -3.47 -16.13 -2.36
C GLN A 142 -3.27 -14.72 -2.97
N ALA A 143 -4.16 -13.78 -2.66
CA ALA A 143 -4.04 -12.42 -3.16
C ALA A 143 -2.77 -11.72 -2.65
N MET A 144 -2.46 -11.85 -1.37
CA MET A 144 -1.25 -11.26 -0.78
C MET A 144 0.02 -11.96 -1.28
N ASP A 145 0.01 -13.30 -1.46
CA ASP A 145 1.12 -14.05 -2.02
C ASP A 145 1.47 -13.61 -3.44
N ILE A 146 0.47 -13.38 -4.28
CA ILE A 146 0.64 -12.86 -5.63
C ILE A 146 1.29 -11.47 -5.59
N LEU A 147 0.77 -10.56 -4.76
CA LEU A 147 1.32 -9.21 -4.66
C LEU A 147 2.78 -9.23 -4.16
N PHE A 148 3.10 -10.02 -3.15
CA PHE A 148 4.48 -10.16 -2.67
C PHE A 148 5.38 -10.86 -3.71
N GLY A 149 4.83 -11.80 -4.47
CA GLY A 149 5.52 -12.42 -5.61
C GLY A 149 5.96 -11.40 -6.66
N LEU A 150 5.11 -10.42 -6.98
CA LEU A 150 5.44 -9.34 -7.91
C LEU A 150 6.58 -8.45 -7.41
N LEU A 151 6.68 -8.19 -6.09
CA LEU A 151 7.84 -7.47 -5.54
C LEU A 151 9.13 -8.28 -5.70
N ASN A 152 9.06 -9.60 -5.49
CA ASN A 152 10.21 -10.47 -5.68
C ASN A 152 10.66 -10.53 -7.16
N HIS A 153 9.74 -10.46 -8.12
CA HIS A 153 10.07 -10.33 -9.55
C HIS A 153 10.84 -9.05 -9.82
N ILE A 154 10.37 -7.92 -9.28
CA ILE A 154 11.06 -6.64 -9.41
C ILE A 154 12.47 -6.69 -8.82
N ASP A 155 12.64 -7.30 -7.65
CA ASP A 155 13.95 -7.38 -6.96
C ASP A 155 14.93 -8.32 -7.69
N LYS A 156 14.45 -9.32 -8.40
CA LYS A 156 15.30 -10.19 -9.21
C LYS A 156 15.77 -9.54 -10.51
N GLY A 157 15.02 -8.56 -11.01
CA GLY A 157 15.35 -7.86 -12.25
C GLY A 157 15.23 -8.75 -13.51
N ASP A 158 14.52 -9.87 -13.41
CA ASP A 158 14.43 -10.87 -14.50
C ASP A 158 13.35 -10.51 -15.53
N ASP A 159 12.40 -9.64 -15.17
CA ASP A 159 11.21 -9.35 -15.96
C ASP A 159 10.99 -7.85 -16.16
N ASP A 160 10.50 -7.49 -17.35
CA ASP A 160 10.10 -6.13 -17.71
C ASP A 160 8.73 -5.75 -17.07
N VAL A 161 8.60 -5.90 -15.75
CA VAL A 161 7.37 -5.56 -15.03
C VAL A 161 7.18 -4.05 -14.94
N ILE A 162 8.22 -3.36 -14.49
CA ILE A 162 8.27 -1.88 -14.43
C ILE A 162 9.70 -1.41 -14.69
N PHE A 163 9.83 -0.17 -15.16
CA PHE A 163 11.13 0.43 -15.44
C PHE A 163 11.58 1.35 -14.30
N PHE A 164 12.82 1.15 -13.86
CA PHE A 164 13.53 2.08 -12.97
C PHE A 164 14.68 2.75 -13.72
N ALA A 165 14.80 4.05 -13.55
CA ALA A 165 15.86 4.84 -14.20
C ALA A 165 17.26 4.62 -13.60
N ASP A 166 17.34 4.22 -12.34
CA ASP A 166 18.56 3.94 -11.57
C ASP A 166 18.40 2.58 -10.87
N GLU A 167 19.38 2.17 -10.07
CA GLU A 167 19.27 0.95 -9.27
C GLU A 167 17.95 0.95 -8.49
N GLY A 168 16.95 0.31 -9.08
CA GLY A 168 15.60 0.23 -8.56
C GLY A 168 15.37 -1.09 -7.84
N GLY A 169 14.29 -1.14 -7.09
CA GLY A 169 13.87 -2.35 -6.42
C GLY A 169 12.50 -2.15 -5.77
N SER A 170 11.98 -3.20 -5.18
CA SER A 170 10.65 -3.20 -4.54
C SER A 170 10.49 -2.12 -3.45
N TRP A 171 11.60 -1.66 -2.86
CA TRP A 171 11.59 -0.57 -1.88
C TRP A 171 11.05 0.75 -2.46
N GLN A 172 11.18 0.98 -3.76
CA GLN A 172 10.65 2.18 -4.44
C GLN A 172 9.12 2.16 -4.58
N VAL A 173 8.48 1.02 -4.38
CA VAL A 173 7.02 0.89 -4.37
C VAL A 173 6.40 1.61 -3.17
N GLY A 174 7.15 1.71 -2.06
CA GLY A 174 6.74 2.48 -0.88
C GLY A 174 5.68 1.76 -0.03
N VAL A 175 5.77 0.44 0.09
CA VAL A 175 4.83 -0.36 0.91
C VAL A 175 4.95 0.02 2.39
N ASP A 176 3.84 0.35 3.03
CA ASP A 176 3.75 0.50 4.49
C ASP A 176 3.74 -0.88 5.17
N TRP A 177 4.93 -1.46 5.32
CA TRP A 177 5.10 -2.77 5.94
C TRP A 177 4.62 -2.81 7.39
N ALA A 178 4.71 -1.72 8.13
CA ALA A 178 4.24 -1.66 9.50
C ALA A 178 2.71 -1.88 9.60
N ARG A 179 1.98 -1.46 8.58
CA ARG A 179 0.53 -1.67 8.46
C ARG A 179 0.19 -3.03 7.85
N VAL A 180 0.95 -3.48 6.86
CA VAL A 180 0.67 -4.70 6.09
C VAL A 180 1.00 -5.98 6.87
N LEU A 181 2.20 -6.05 7.47
CA LEU A 181 2.69 -7.25 8.13
C LEU A 181 1.79 -7.81 9.24
N PRO A 182 1.22 -7.01 10.16
CA PRO A 182 0.30 -7.53 11.16
C PRO A 182 -0.96 -8.18 10.58
N VAL A 183 -1.39 -7.73 9.42
CA VAL A 183 -2.54 -8.32 8.70
C VAL A 183 -2.12 -9.63 8.07
N TRP A 184 -0.99 -9.65 7.40
CA TRP A 184 -0.43 -10.85 6.79
C TRP A 184 -0.22 -11.96 7.81
N PHE A 185 0.37 -11.65 8.98
CA PHE A 185 0.59 -12.65 10.05
C PHE A 185 -0.72 -13.30 10.49
N ARG A 186 -1.82 -12.54 10.55
CA ARG A 186 -3.14 -13.10 10.89
C ARG A 186 -3.68 -14.02 9.79
N VAL A 187 -3.55 -13.61 8.55
CA VAL A 187 -3.96 -14.42 7.40
C VAL A 187 -3.16 -15.71 7.35
N LEU A 188 -1.84 -15.61 7.49
CA LEU A 188 -0.93 -16.75 7.50
C LEU A 188 -1.19 -17.68 8.68
N SER A 189 -1.39 -17.15 9.89
CA SER A 189 -1.76 -17.96 11.06
C SER A 189 -3.06 -18.73 10.88
N ALA A 190 -4.01 -18.20 10.12
CA ALA A 190 -5.27 -18.89 9.84
C ALA A 190 -5.12 -20.04 8.82
N THR A 191 -4.13 -19.99 7.93
CA THR A 191 -4.06 -20.80 6.72
C THR A 191 -2.81 -21.66 6.58
N ALA A 192 -1.73 -21.36 7.30
CA ALA A 192 -0.46 -22.05 7.16
C ALA A 192 -0.26 -23.15 8.21
N GLU A 193 0.45 -24.19 7.81
CA GLU A 193 1.01 -25.17 8.72
C GLU A 193 2.13 -24.55 9.59
N PRO A 194 2.51 -25.16 10.73
CA PRO A 194 3.43 -24.57 11.69
C PRO A 194 4.79 -24.16 11.09
N GLU A 195 5.43 -25.06 10.38
CA GLU A 195 6.73 -24.83 9.75
C GLU A 195 6.66 -23.74 8.70
N GLU A 196 5.66 -23.82 7.81
CA GLU A 196 5.41 -22.81 6.78
C GLU A 196 5.18 -21.41 7.37
N TYR A 197 4.47 -21.33 8.51
CA TYR A 197 4.26 -20.07 9.20
C TYR A 197 5.59 -19.40 9.58
N GLY A 198 6.50 -20.16 10.19
CA GLY A 198 7.83 -19.68 10.58
C GLY A 198 8.67 -19.25 9.39
N GLU A 199 8.82 -20.12 8.41
CA GLU A 199 9.63 -19.88 7.20
C GLU A 199 9.17 -18.64 6.44
N ARG A 200 7.86 -18.50 6.22
CA ARG A 200 7.29 -17.38 5.46
C ARG A 200 7.47 -16.04 6.15
N ILE A 201 7.35 -16.01 7.48
CA ILE A 201 7.57 -14.79 8.26
C ILE A 201 9.04 -14.39 8.21
N THR A 202 9.94 -15.32 8.48
CA THR A 202 11.38 -15.05 8.48
C THR A 202 11.85 -14.57 7.11
N ALA A 203 11.43 -15.24 6.03
CA ALA A 203 11.75 -14.85 4.67
C ALA A 203 11.26 -13.44 4.34
N LEU A 204 10.01 -13.11 4.66
CA LEU A 204 9.45 -11.79 4.35
C LEU A 204 10.13 -10.66 5.15
N LEU A 205 10.42 -10.90 6.43
CA LEU A 205 11.09 -9.92 7.27
C LEU A 205 12.53 -9.67 6.82
N SER A 206 13.26 -10.71 6.44
CA SER A 206 14.63 -10.57 5.94
C SER A 206 14.69 -9.81 4.60
N CYS A 207 13.73 -10.02 3.72
CA CYS A 207 13.70 -9.36 2.41
C CYS A 207 13.24 -7.90 2.47
N HIS A 208 12.23 -7.58 3.28
CA HIS A 208 11.54 -6.30 3.16
C HIS A 208 11.47 -5.47 4.44
N TYR A 209 11.86 -6.01 5.59
CA TYR A 209 11.73 -5.33 6.89
C TYR A 209 12.86 -5.65 7.85
N SER A 210 14.09 -5.44 7.43
CA SER A 210 15.28 -5.68 8.27
C SER A 210 15.37 -4.73 9.47
N TYR A 211 14.89 -3.50 9.33
CA TYR A 211 14.90 -2.50 10.41
C TYR A 211 13.66 -2.65 11.31
N GLY A 212 13.86 -3.00 12.58
CA GLY A 212 12.77 -3.21 13.55
C GLY A 212 12.14 -4.61 13.48
N CYS A 213 12.86 -5.58 12.94
CA CYS A 213 12.47 -6.98 12.83
C CYS A 213 11.94 -7.55 14.17
N ASP A 214 12.59 -7.30 15.30
CA ASP A 214 12.17 -7.78 16.62
C ASP A 214 10.74 -7.38 17.00
N LYS A 215 10.35 -6.14 16.67
CA LYS A 215 9.00 -5.65 16.93
C LYS A 215 7.97 -6.42 16.10
N MET A 216 8.26 -6.70 14.84
CA MET A 216 7.38 -7.46 13.96
C MET A 216 7.33 -8.95 14.35
N LEU A 217 8.46 -9.55 14.73
CA LEU A 217 8.51 -10.89 15.28
C LEU A 217 7.66 -11.02 16.55
N ALA A 218 7.72 -10.05 17.45
CA ALA A 218 6.86 -10.03 18.62
C ALA A 218 5.35 -9.98 18.27
N ILE A 219 4.97 -9.29 17.19
CA ILE A 219 3.61 -9.28 16.68
C ILE A 219 3.27 -10.64 16.06
N ALA A 220 4.16 -11.22 15.26
CA ALA A 220 3.99 -12.53 14.66
C ALA A 220 3.77 -13.61 15.73
N ARG A 221 4.61 -13.64 16.79
CA ARG A 221 4.47 -14.57 17.92
C ARG A 221 3.13 -14.43 18.64
N ARG A 222 2.64 -13.20 18.84
CA ARG A 222 1.32 -12.97 19.46
C ARG A 222 0.16 -13.42 18.57
N THR A 223 0.32 -13.36 17.27
CA THR A 223 -0.68 -13.73 16.28
C THR A 223 -0.71 -15.24 16.04
N ALA A 224 0.40 -15.92 16.23
CA ALA A 224 0.61 -17.34 15.99
C ALA A 224 -0.23 -18.24 16.91
N LYS A 225 -0.71 -19.39 16.38
CA LYS A 225 -1.22 -20.51 17.15
C LYS A 225 -0.09 -21.18 17.96
N THR A 226 -0.42 -21.99 18.95
CA THR A 226 0.59 -22.60 19.84
C THR A 226 1.67 -23.38 19.09
N HIS A 227 1.29 -24.20 18.11
CA HIS A 227 2.24 -24.99 17.31
C HIS A 227 3.10 -24.09 16.39
N GLN A 228 2.52 -23.06 15.81
CA GLN A 228 3.22 -22.09 14.98
C GLN A 228 4.25 -21.27 15.77
N ARG A 229 3.98 -20.95 17.06
CA ARG A 229 4.94 -20.26 17.93
C ARG A 229 6.18 -21.11 18.17
N LYS A 230 6.01 -22.42 18.33
CA LYS A 230 7.13 -23.34 18.54
C LYS A 230 8.01 -23.41 17.29
N ALA A 231 7.41 -23.63 16.13
CA ALA A 231 8.14 -23.66 14.87
C ALA A 231 8.86 -22.32 14.57
N LEU A 232 8.24 -21.18 14.82
CA LEU A 232 8.87 -19.86 14.65
C LEU A 232 10.08 -19.70 15.58
N ALA A 233 9.99 -20.14 16.84
CA ALA A 233 11.11 -20.06 17.79
C ALA A 233 12.28 -20.98 17.40
N GLU A 234 12.02 -22.15 16.82
CA GLU A 234 13.04 -23.08 16.32
C GLU A 234 13.84 -22.48 15.15
N ILE A 235 13.18 -21.77 14.23
CA ILE A 235 13.84 -21.10 13.10
C ILE A 235 14.68 -19.90 13.54
N GLU A 236 14.23 -19.16 14.57
CA GLU A 236 14.98 -18.02 15.11
C GLU A 236 16.22 -18.43 15.91
N GLY A 237 16.26 -19.65 16.43
CA GLY A 237 17.38 -20.20 17.21
C GLY A 237 18.41 -20.97 16.36
N ALA A 238 18.14 -21.18 15.07
CA ALA A 238 19.02 -21.87 14.13
C ALA A 238 19.93 -20.89 13.39
#